data_5412840ab12378103b2ae0ec70874c1d
#
_entry.id   5412840ab12378103b2ae0ec70874c1d
#
_cell.length_a   1.000
_cell.length_b   1.000
_cell.length_c   1.000
_cell.angle_alpha   90.00
_cell.angle_beta   90.00
_cell.angle_gamma   90.00
#
_symmetry.space_group_name_H-M   'P 1'
#
loop_
_entity.id
_entity.type
_entity.pdbx_description
1 polymer ?
#
loop_
_entity_poly.entity_id
_entity_poly.type
_entity_poly.pdbx_seq_one_letter_code
_entity_poly.pdbx_strand_id
1 'polypeptide(L)'
;DPTTVLAHEWNLSRDIKINTGLAFHYGRYGNSSLNWFDGTDPRPDYYRYLPSYYLYYNTNGPLTDAAEDYAERWRSGDPSFTQINWDRLIAANAQNKRMGNGNAVYMVEERRSDLYETTFNSTINAKLGRHSKLTAGVVAKHTLSKQFKTVKDLLGADYVLDIDKYADTDYPGQPDQKQS
;
A
#
# COMPACT_ATOMS: atom_id res chain seq x y z
N ASP A 1 -6.80 0.46 -15.05
CA ASP A 1 -5.74 -0.41 -15.60
C ASP A 1 -5.93 -0.52 -17.12
N PRO A 2 -5.34 0.41 -17.91
CA PRO A 2 -5.48 0.38 -19.36
C PRO A 2 -4.71 -0.80 -19.98
N THR A 3 -5.34 -1.42 -20.96
CA THR A 3 -4.71 -2.45 -21.79
C THR A 3 -4.86 -2.05 -23.24
N THR A 4 -3.75 -2.02 -23.96
CA THR A 4 -3.73 -1.78 -25.41
C THR A 4 -3.30 -3.05 -26.11
N VAL A 5 -4.03 -3.44 -27.14
CA VAL A 5 -3.73 -4.64 -27.93
C VAL A 5 -3.64 -4.26 -29.40
N LEU A 6 -2.52 -4.65 -30.03
CA LEU A 6 -2.33 -4.65 -31.47
C LEU A 6 -2.40 -6.08 -31.96
N ALA A 7 -3.29 -6.34 -32.91
CA ALA A 7 -3.41 -7.64 -33.55
C ALA A 7 -3.15 -7.52 -35.05
N HIS A 8 -2.36 -8.43 -35.57
CA HIS A 8 -2.04 -8.51 -36.98
C HIS A 8 -2.29 -9.92 -37.50
N GLU A 9 -3.05 -10.02 -38.55
CA GLU A 9 -3.33 -11.26 -39.27
C GLU A 9 -2.72 -11.21 -40.65
N TRP A 10 -1.91 -12.20 -40.98
CA TRP A 10 -1.27 -12.29 -42.27
C TRP A 10 -1.53 -13.64 -42.91
N ASN A 11 -2.24 -13.61 -44.07
CA ASN A 11 -2.45 -14.77 -44.92
C ASN A 11 -1.32 -14.84 -45.92
N LEU A 12 -0.23 -15.56 -45.59
CA LEU A 12 0.95 -15.69 -46.40
C LEU A 12 0.64 -16.49 -47.66
N SER A 13 -0.26 -17.48 -47.57
CA SER A 13 -0.80 -18.23 -48.73
C SER A 13 -2.19 -18.79 -48.35
N ARG A 14 -2.82 -19.51 -49.29
CA ARG A 14 -4.10 -20.20 -48.98
C ARG A 14 -3.99 -21.22 -47.83
N ASP A 15 -2.79 -21.73 -47.60
CA ASP A 15 -2.52 -22.79 -46.64
C ASP A 15 -1.73 -22.34 -45.42
N ILE A 16 -1.25 -21.08 -45.39
CA ILE A 16 -0.42 -20.57 -44.31
C ILE A 16 -0.98 -19.24 -43.82
N LYS A 17 -1.29 -19.21 -42.53
CA LYS A 17 -1.79 -18.07 -41.78
C LYS A 17 -0.94 -17.77 -40.57
N ILE A 18 -0.56 -16.52 -40.38
CA ILE A 18 0.19 -16.04 -39.23
C ILE A 18 -0.69 -15.05 -38.49
N ASN A 19 -0.86 -15.26 -37.18
CA ASN A 19 -1.51 -14.31 -36.27
C ASN A 19 -0.48 -13.83 -35.27
N THR A 20 -0.32 -12.52 -35.19
CA THR A 20 0.62 -11.88 -34.26
C THR A 20 -0.13 -10.89 -33.37
N GLY A 21 0.13 -10.92 -32.09
CA GLY A 21 -0.43 -10.00 -31.12
C GLY A 21 0.65 -9.34 -30.28
N LEU A 22 0.51 -8.05 -30.03
CA LEU A 22 1.28 -7.30 -29.05
C LEU A 22 0.32 -6.65 -28.08
N ALA A 23 0.44 -6.96 -26.81
CA ALA A 23 -0.36 -6.36 -25.74
C ALA A 23 0.54 -5.59 -24.78
N PHE A 24 0.10 -4.41 -24.41
CA PHE A 24 0.68 -3.63 -23.32
C PHE A 24 -0.37 -3.40 -22.25
N HIS A 25 -0.03 -3.73 -21.01
CA HIS A 25 -0.87 -3.53 -19.84
C HIS A 25 -0.13 -2.68 -18.81
N TYR A 26 -0.85 -1.69 -18.28
CA TYR A 26 -0.40 -0.89 -17.14
C TYR A 26 -1.40 -1.06 -16.01
N GLY A 27 -0.93 -1.60 -14.87
CA GLY A 27 -1.69 -1.72 -13.65
C GLY A 27 -1.13 -0.81 -12.56
N ARG A 28 -2.00 -0.17 -11.81
CA ARG A 28 -1.62 0.63 -10.65
C ARG A 28 -2.46 0.21 -9.46
N TYR A 29 -1.78 -0.28 -8.43
CA TYR A 29 -2.37 -0.56 -7.14
C TYR A 29 -1.80 0.38 -6.10
N GLY A 30 -2.67 0.99 -5.29
CA GLY A 30 -2.28 1.86 -4.18
C GLY A 30 -3.13 1.58 -2.95
N ASN A 31 -2.47 1.51 -1.79
CA ASN A 31 -3.12 1.40 -0.51
C ASN A 31 -2.60 2.49 0.42
N SER A 32 -3.49 3.38 0.85
CA SER A 32 -3.14 4.42 1.82
C SER A 32 -3.21 3.89 3.24
N SER A 33 -2.24 4.30 4.06
CA SER A 33 -2.20 4.00 5.48
C SER A 33 -1.74 5.21 6.29
N LEU A 34 -2.25 5.30 7.52
CA LEU A 34 -1.75 6.26 8.48
C LEU A 34 -0.41 5.75 9.03
N ASN A 35 0.59 6.63 9.04
CA ASN A 35 1.89 6.39 9.63
C ASN A 35 2.22 7.49 10.63
N TRP A 36 3.05 7.17 11.63
CA TRP A 36 3.45 8.13 12.66
C TRP A 36 4.84 7.80 13.20
N PHE A 37 5.53 8.82 13.63
CA PHE A 37 6.81 8.76 14.31
C PHE A 37 6.80 9.73 15.49
N ASP A 38 7.34 9.31 16.63
CA ASP A 38 7.42 10.10 17.86
C ASP A 38 6.03 10.56 18.40
N GLY A 39 4.98 9.78 18.11
CA GLY A 39 3.62 10.05 18.54
C GLY A 39 2.93 8.81 19.12
N THR A 40 1.84 9.03 19.84
CA THR A 40 1.00 7.93 20.33
C THR A 40 0.30 7.24 19.16
N ASP A 41 0.03 5.93 19.29
CA ASP A 41 -0.72 5.19 18.28
C ASP A 41 -2.11 5.85 18.09
N PRO A 42 -2.45 6.30 16.89
CA PRO A 42 -3.70 7.03 16.64
C PRO A 42 -4.89 6.10 16.35
N ARG A 43 -4.65 4.79 16.28
CA ARG A 43 -5.68 3.83 15.91
C ARG A 43 -6.58 3.55 17.12
N PRO A 44 -7.91 3.62 16.95
CA PRO A 44 -8.84 3.33 18.03
C PRO A 44 -8.74 1.88 18.52
N ASP A 45 -8.41 0.93 17.64
CA ASP A 45 -8.23 -0.49 17.92
C ASP A 45 -6.83 -0.86 18.46
N TYR A 46 -6.01 0.13 18.81
CA TYR A 46 -4.75 -0.14 19.46
C TYR A 46 -4.98 -0.88 20.79
N TYR A 47 -4.27 -1.98 20.99
CA TYR A 47 -4.57 -2.93 22.08
C TYR A 47 -4.63 -2.31 23.48
N ARG A 48 -3.88 -1.22 23.73
CA ARG A 48 -3.91 -0.49 25.01
C ARG A 48 -5.16 0.36 25.22
N TYR A 49 -5.96 0.59 24.17
CA TYR A 49 -7.23 1.32 24.25
C TYR A 49 -8.42 0.36 24.32
N LEU A 50 -8.17 -0.95 24.34
CA LEU A 50 -9.22 -1.94 24.42
C LEU A 50 -9.54 -2.31 25.88
N PRO A 51 -10.81 -2.58 26.22
CA PRO A 51 -11.21 -3.00 27.55
C PRO A 51 -10.45 -4.24 28.06
N SER A 52 -10.13 -5.17 27.14
CA SER A 52 -9.39 -6.39 27.45
C SER A 52 -7.99 -6.12 28.01
N TYR A 53 -7.34 -5.04 27.63
CA TYR A 53 -6.04 -4.66 28.17
C TYR A 53 -6.13 -4.36 29.66
N TYR A 54 -7.11 -3.58 30.07
CA TYR A 54 -7.32 -3.21 31.49
C TYR A 54 -7.74 -4.39 32.32
N LEU A 55 -8.58 -5.28 31.79
CA LEU A 55 -9.02 -6.50 32.47
C LEU A 55 -7.89 -7.50 32.67
N TYR A 56 -6.97 -7.60 31.74
CA TYR A 56 -5.85 -8.55 31.81
C TYR A 56 -4.77 -8.12 32.80
N TYR A 57 -4.45 -6.83 32.82
CA TYR A 57 -3.34 -6.33 33.68
C TYR A 57 -3.75 -5.94 35.08
N ASN A 58 -5.04 -5.89 35.40
CA ASN A 58 -5.49 -5.46 36.70
C ASN A 58 -6.75 -6.19 37.20
N THR A 59 -6.53 -7.26 37.95
CA THR A 59 -7.59 -8.08 38.49
C THR A 59 -8.18 -7.54 39.81
N ASN A 60 -7.63 -6.47 40.44
CA ASN A 60 -7.95 -6.10 41.80
C ASN A 60 -8.03 -4.58 42.08
N GLY A 61 -8.58 -3.75 41.18
CA GLY A 61 -8.60 -2.34 41.53
C GLY A 61 -9.28 -1.38 40.55
N PRO A 62 -9.07 -0.08 40.71
CA PRO A 62 -9.81 0.99 40.03
C PRO A 62 -9.74 0.99 38.48
N LEU A 63 -8.99 0.07 37.88
CA LEU A 63 -8.96 -0.09 36.42
C LEU A 63 -10.15 -0.91 35.88
N THR A 64 -10.95 -1.52 36.72
CA THR A 64 -12.22 -2.15 36.33
C THR A 64 -13.21 -1.10 35.85
N ASP A 65 -13.30 0.04 36.52
CA ASP A 65 -14.18 1.14 36.17
C ASP A 65 -13.76 1.74 34.78
N ALA A 66 -12.45 1.87 34.57
CA ALA A 66 -11.93 2.29 33.27
C ALA A 66 -12.25 1.28 32.16
N ALA A 67 -12.14 -0.03 32.45
CA ALA A 67 -12.47 -1.07 31.49
C ALA A 67 -13.97 -1.05 31.12
N GLU A 68 -14.84 -0.78 32.07
CA GLU A 68 -16.28 -0.66 31.87
C GLU A 68 -16.61 0.60 31.04
N ASP A 69 -16.01 1.76 31.32
CA ASP A 69 -16.16 2.99 30.53
C ASP A 69 -15.72 2.76 29.08
N TYR A 70 -14.55 2.17 28.88
CA TYR A 70 -14.08 1.84 27.54
C TYR A 70 -15.03 0.87 26.81
N ALA A 71 -15.53 -0.16 27.51
CA ALA A 71 -16.46 -1.11 26.92
C ALA A 71 -17.81 -0.48 26.57
N GLU A 72 -18.29 0.46 27.36
CA GLU A 72 -19.52 1.19 27.09
C GLU A 72 -19.37 2.11 25.88
N ARG A 73 -18.27 2.86 25.79
CA ARG A 73 -17.97 3.73 24.65
C ARG A 73 -17.84 2.95 23.35
N TRP A 74 -17.22 1.76 23.40
CA TRP A 74 -17.19 0.86 22.24
C TRP A 74 -18.58 0.36 21.86
N ARG A 75 -19.40 -0.05 22.83
CA ARG A 75 -20.77 -0.55 22.58
C ARG A 75 -21.71 0.54 22.08
N SER A 76 -21.58 1.75 22.59
CA SER A 76 -22.38 2.91 22.12
C SER A 76 -21.97 3.40 20.74
N GLY A 77 -20.81 2.97 20.23
CA GLY A 77 -20.30 3.44 18.94
C GLY A 77 -19.88 4.91 18.97
N ASP A 78 -19.45 5.43 20.13
CA ASP A 78 -18.96 6.80 20.27
C ASP A 78 -17.87 7.10 19.22
N PRO A 79 -18.12 7.98 18.22
CA PRO A 79 -17.16 8.25 17.15
C PRO A 79 -15.84 8.85 17.66
N SER A 80 -15.88 9.57 18.79
CA SER A 80 -14.67 10.14 19.40
C SER A 80 -13.70 9.08 19.90
N PHE A 81 -14.21 7.87 20.11
CA PHE A 81 -13.47 6.74 20.63
C PHE A 81 -13.26 5.61 19.62
N THR A 82 -14.22 5.40 18.73
CA THR A 82 -14.21 4.28 17.76
C THR A 82 -13.60 4.65 16.41
N GLN A 83 -13.31 5.94 16.18
CA GLN A 83 -12.75 6.42 14.92
C GLN A 83 -11.45 7.19 15.13
N ILE A 84 -10.67 7.32 14.05
CA ILE A 84 -9.46 8.16 14.06
C ILE A 84 -9.87 9.63 14.21
N ASN A 85 -9.32 10.29 15.23
CA ASN A 85 -9.51 11.71 15.45
C ASN A 85 -8.50 12.53 14.61
N TRP A 86 -8.88 12.84 13.38
CA TRP A 86 -8.04 13.57 12.43
C TRP A 86 -7.65 14.95 12.92
N ASP A 87 -8.55 15.68 13.58
CA ASP A 87 -8.28 17.01 14.12
C ASP A 87 -7.15 16.96 15.15
N ARG A 88 -7.12 15.93 16.00
CA ARG A 88 -6.04 15.70 16.97
C ARG A 88 -4.70 15.47 16.27
N LEU A 89 -4.68 14.72 15.17
CA LEU A 89 -3.45 14.45 14.43
C LEU A 89 -2.90 15.71 13.77
N ILE A 90 -3.77 16.50 13.13
CA ILE A 90 -3.44 17.80 12.54
C ILE A 90 -2.95 18.78 13.62
N ALA A 91 -3.63 18.83 14.76
CA ALA A 91 -3.25 19.71 15.87
C ALA A 91 -1.87 19.33 16.43
N ALA A 92 -1.55 18.04 16.52
CA ALA A 92 -0.23 17.56 16.97
C ALA A 92 0.89 18.01 16.02
N ASN A 93 0.71 17.89 14.72
CA ASN A 93 1.65 18.38 13.72
C ASN A 93 1.80 19.92 13.79
N ALA A 94 0.69 20.65 13.91
CA ALA A 94 0.71 22.09 14.06
C ALA A 94 1.40 22.56 15.35
N GLN A 95 1.29 21.80 16.42
CA GLN A 95 2.00 22.08 17.68
C GLN A 95 3.50 21.84 17.51
N ASN A 96 3.90 20.71 16.90
CA ASN A 96 5.30 20.39 16.63
C ASN A 96 5.96 21.50 15.78
N LYS A 97 5.26 21.97 14.75
CA LYS A 97 5.71 23.10 13.92
C LYS A 97 5.88 24.40 14.73
N ARG A 98 4.94 24.73 15.62
CA ARG A 98 5.05 25.91 16.50
C ARG A 98 6.24 25.82 17.45
N MET A 99 6.66 24.62 17.81
CA MET A 99 7.86 24.38 18.63
C MET A 99 9.17 24.42 17.83
N GLY A 100 9.10 24.78 16.54
CA GLY A 100 10.27 24.94 15.65
C GLY A 100 10.65 23.65 14.90
N ASN A 101 9.86 22.58 15.02
CA ASN A 101 10.09 21.34 14.30
C ASN A 101 8.96 21.10 13.30
N GLY A 102 9.23 21.29 12.00
CA GLY A 102 8.27 21.08 10.93
C GLY A 102 8.06 19.62 10.52
N ASN A 103 8.77 18.66 11.14
CA ASN A 103 8.64 17.25 10.83
C ASN A 103 7.26 16.69 11.22
N ALA A 104 6.67 15.87 10.36
CA ALA A 104 5.40 15.23 10.62
C ALA A 104 5.52 14.18 11.74
N VAL A 105 4.70 14.34 12.78
CA VAL A 105 4.45 13.29 13.78
C VAL A 105 3.47 12.26 13.22
N TYR A 106 2.47 12.72 12.48
CA TYR A 106 1.47 11.89 11.80
C TYR A 106 1.41 12.27 10.33
N MET A 107 1.28 11.26 9.46
CA MET A 107 1.12 11.45 8.01
C MET A 107 0.30 10.34 7.39
N VAL A 108 -0.23 10.58 6.21
CA VAL A 108 -0.82 9.55 5.36
C VAL A 108 0.20 9.18 4.29
N GLU A 109 0.61 7.93 4.27
CA GLU A 109 1.43 7.34 3.20
C GLU A 109 0.56 6.56 2.21
N GLU A 110 1.03 6.42 0.99
CA GLU A 110 0.47 5.51 0.00
C GLU A 110 1.55 4.50 -0.41
N ARG A 111 1.28 3.22 -0.15
CA ARG A 111 2.09 2.11 -0.65
C ARG A 111 1.60 1.76 -2.04
N ARG A 112 2.50 1.83 -3.01
CA ARG A 112 2.18 1.65 -4.41
C ARG A 112 2.88 0.44 -5.01
N SER A 113 2.16 -0.22 -5.90
CA SER A 113 2.68 -1.24 -6.78
C SER A 113 2.22 -0.91 -8.20
N ASP A 114 3.15 -0.43 -9.02
CA ASP A 114 2.90 -0.10 -10.42
C ASP A 114 3.43 -1.24 -11.29
N LEU A 115 2.55 -1.82 -12.11
CA LEU A 115 2.84 -2.96 -12.97
C LEU A 115 2.86 -2.50 -14.43
N TYR A 116 3.92 -2.84 -15.13
CA TYR A 116 4.07 -2.68 -16.58
C TYR A 116 4.27 -4.06 -17.19
N GLU A 117 3.39 -4.45 -18.08
CA GLU A 117 3.45 -5.75 -18.72
C GLU A 117 3.37 -5.60 -20.24
N THR A 118 4.30 -6.22 -20.94
CA THR A 118 4.29 -6.31 -22.39
C THR A 118 4.28 -7.79 -22.77
N THR A 119 3.30 -8.18 -23.58
CA THR A 119 3.17 -9.54 -24.07
C THR A 119 3.17 -9.54 -25.59
N PHE A 120 4.07 -10.29 -26.18
CA PHE A 120 4.11 -10.61 -27.59
C PHE A 120 3.70 -12.05 -27.79
N ASN A 121 2.85 -12.32 -28.77
CA ASN A 121 2.58 -13.66 -29.24
C ASN A 121 2.58 -13.71 -30.77
N SER A 122 3.01 -14.82 -31.33
CA SER A 122 2.87 -15.09 -32.76
C SER A 122 2.61 -16.56 -32.99
N THR A 123 1.61 -16.86 -33.78
CA THR A 123 1.19 -18.23 -34.08
C THR A 123 1.10 -18.42 -35.58
N ILE A 124 1.75 -19.46 -36.10
CA ILE A 124 1.63 -19.91 -37.49
C ILE A 124 0.74 -21.15 -37.56
N ASN A 125 -0.18 -21.13 -38.48
CA ASN A 125 -1.02 -22.26 -38.86
C ASN A 125 -0.76 -22.60 -40.32
N ALA A 126 -0.33 -23.83 -40.57
CA ALA A 126 0.01 -24.29 -41.91
C ALA A 126 -0.68 -25.63 -42.23
N LYS A 127 -1.26 -25.75 -43.40
CA LYS A 127 -1.73 -27.03 -43.94
C LYS A 127 -0.59 -27.67 -44.73
N LEU A 128 -0.16 -28.82 -44.27
CA LEU A 128 0.93 -29.61 -44.86
C LEU A 128 0.32 -30.77 -45.68
N GLY A 129 -0.19 -30.43 -46.85
CA GLY A 129 -0.87 -31.44 -47.69
C GLY A 129 -2.31 -31.74 -47.32
N ARG A 130 -2.84 -32.90 -47.73
CA ARG A 130 -4.26 -33.22 -47.59
C ARG A 130 -4.69 -33.63 -46.20
N HIS A 131 -3.78 -34.15 -45.35
CA HIS A 131 -4.12 -34.81 -44.11
C HIS A 131 -3.38 -34.25 -42.88
N SER A 132 -2.48 -33.30 -43.04
CA SER A 132 -1.65 -32.78 -41.96
C SER A 132 -1.81 -31.28 -41.79
N LYS A 133 -1.91 -30.86 -40.53
CA LYS A 133 -1.88 -29.42 -40.13
C LYS A 133 -0.77 -29.23 -39.10
N LEU A 134 -0.02 -28.16 -39.24
CA LEU A 134 0.97 -27.71 -38.28
C LEU A 134 0.47 -26.42 -37.62
N THR A 135 0.50 -26.36 -36.32
CA THR A 135 0.35 -25.12 -35.55
C THR A 135 1.57 -24.98 -34.65
N ALA A 136 2.26 -23.87 -34.77
CA ALA A 136 3.39 -23.52 -33.93
C ALA A 136 3.27 -22.06 -33.48
N GLY A 137 3.83 -21.73 -32.34
CA GLY A 137 3.76 -20.37 -31.83
C GLY A 137 4.85 -20.06 -30.83
N VAL A 138 5.07 -18.77 -30.65
CA VAL A 138 5.96 -18.21 -29.64
C VAL A 138 5.22 -17.17 -28.82
N VAL A 139 5.49 -17.17 -27.53
CA VAL A 139 5.02 -16.16 -26.59
C VAL A 139 6.23 -15.61 -25.83
N ALA A 140 6.34 -14.29 -25.79
CA ALA A 140 7.32 -13.59 -24.98
C ALA A 140 6.58 -12.60 -24.08
N LYS A 141 6.94 -12.58 -22.80
CA LYS A 141 6.34 -11.70 -21.80
C LYS A 141 7.44 -10.99 -21.03
N HIS A 142 7.31 -9.68 -20.91
CA HIS A 142 8.14 -8.86 -20.04
C HIS A 142 7.27 -8.17 -18.99
N THR A 143 7.65 -8.31 -17.73
CA THR A 143 6.93 -7.74 -16.60
C THR A 143 7.90 -6.92 -15.75
N LEU A 144 7.53 -5.66 -15.46
CA LEU A 144 8.24 -4.78 -14.55
C LEU A 144 7.26 -4.34 -13.46
N SER A 145 7.55 -4.69 -12.22
CA SER A 145 6.81 -4.22 -11.05
C SER A 145 7.67 -3.24 -10.26
N LYS A 146 7.12 -2.06 -9.98
CA LYS A 146 7.74 -1.04 -9.12
C LYS A 146 6.96 -0.92 -7.83
N GLN A 147 7.62 -1.16 -6.71
CA GLN A 147 7.04 -1.04 -5.38
C GLN A 147 7.73 0.09 -4.63
N PHE A 148 6.93 1.03 -4.13
CA PHE A 148 7.46 2.20 -3.42
C PHE A 148 6.38 2.81 -2.51
N LYS A 149 6.83 3.67 -1.60
CA LYS A 149 5.95 4.51 -0.76
C LYS A 149 6.02 5.95 -1.21
N THR A 150 4.90 6.64 -1.12
CA THR A 150 4.81 8.09 -1.31
C THR A 150 4.08 8.72 -0.13
N VAL A 151 4.42 9.93 0.19
CA VAL A 151 3.64 10.74 1.13
C VAL A 151 2.41 11.24 0.40
N LYS A 152 1.24 10.94 0.94
CA LYS A 152 -0.05 11.36 0.38
C LYS A 152 -0.56 12.63 1.02
N ASP A 153 -0.39 12.76 2.34
CA ASP A 153 -0.79 13.93 3.11
C ASP A 153 0.11 14.07 4.35
N LEU A 154 0.65 15.25 4.55
CA LEU A 154 1.48 15.61 5.70
C LEU A 154 0.66 16.04 6.92
N LEU A 155 -0.68 16.09 6.83
CA LEU A 155 -1.58 16.53 7.89
C LEU A 155 -1.15 17.86 8.53
N GLY A 156 -0.74 18.82 7.71
CA GLY A 156 -0.34 20.17 8.14
C GLY A 156 1.11 20.34 8.59
N ALA A 157 1.94 19.28 8.52
CA ALA A 157 3.39 19.39 8.71
C ALA A 157 4.08 19.93 7.45
N ASP A 158 5.37 20.32 7.56
CA ASP A 158 6.15 20.85 6.44
C ASP A 158 6.86 19.76 5.66
N TYR A 159 7.34 18.71 6.34
CA TYR A 159 8.08 17.60 5.75
C TYR A 159 7.97 16.35 6.62
N VAL A 160 8.46 15.23 6.11
CA VAL A 160 8.64 13.98 6.86
C VAL A 160 10.07 13.50 6.71
N LEU A 161 10.65 13.00 7.78
CA LEU A 161 11.89 12.25 7.76
C LEU A 161 11.58 10.78 7.55
N ASP A 162 12.17 10.17 6.53
CA ASP A 162 12.07 8.72 6.29
C ASP A 162 13.02 7.99 7.26
N ILE A 163 12.51 7.70 8.45
CA ILE A 163 13.26 7.04 9.52
C ILE A 163 12.64 5.68 9.78
N ASP A 164 13.46 4.64 9.77
CA ASP A 164 13.05 3.35 10.28
C ASP A 164 13.00 3.37 11.80
N LYS A 165 11.81 3.18 12.37
CA LYS A 165 11.58 3.23 13.83
C LYS A 165 12.37 2.18 14.60
N TYR A 166 12.60 1.03 14.00
CA TYR A 166 13.34 -0.07 14.62
C TYR A 166 14.84 0.22 14.59
N ALA A 167 15.35 0.68 13.45
CA ALA A 167 16.74 1.08 13.32
C ALA A 167 17.09 2.25 14.26
N ASP A 168 16.19 3.22 14.42
CA ASP A 168 16.37 4.33 15.37
C ASP A 168 16.40 3.84 16.82
N THR A 169 15.64 2.80 17.15
CA THR A 169 15.63 2.18 18.48
C THR A 169 16.89 1.33 18.73
N ASP A 170 17.29 0.53 17.72
CA ASP A 170 18.42 -0.41 17.84
C ASP A 170 19.78 0.31 17.77
N TYR A 171 19.83 1.45 17.09
CA TYR A 171 21.05 2.24 16.90
C TYR A 171 20.87 3.71 17.32
N PRO A 172 20.56 3.98 18.58
CA PRO A 172 20.35 5.35 19.07
C PRO A 172 21.62 6.18 18.88
N GLY A 173 21.47 7.33 18.23
CA GLY A 173 22.60 8.24 17.96
C GLY A 173 23.31 8.02 16.64
N GLN A 174 22.81 7.16 15.76
CA GLN A 174 23.27 7.04 14.38
C GLN A 174 22.21 7.65 13.43
N PRO A 175 22.20 8.98 13.24
CA PRO A 175 21.14 9.67 12.49
C PRO A 175 21.13 9.33 10.98
N ASP A 176 22.16 8.65 10.48
CA ASP A 176 22.34 8.36 9.06
C ASP A 176 21.78 7.00 8.61
N GLN A 177 21.16 6.26 9.50
CA GLN A 177 20.42 5.04 9.12
C GLN A 177 19.08 5.40 8.50
N LYS A 178 19.12 6.22 7.46
CA LYS A 178 17.98 6.50 6.60
C LYS A 178 17.78 5.30 5.70
N GLN A 179 16.57 4.79 5.68
CA GLN A 179 16.21 3.90 4.58
C GLN A 179 16.12 4.70 3.29
N SER A 180 16.96 4.33 2.36
CA SER A 180 16.88 4.79 0.97
C SER A 180 15.84 4.00 0.17
#